data_8b79dee54fc9e91f20100cb7596c468c
#
_entry.id   8b79dee54fc9e91f20100cb7596c468c
#
_cell.length_a   1.000
_cell.length_b   1.000
_cell.length_c   1.000
_cell.angle_alpha   90.00
_cell.angle_beta   90.00
_cell.angle_gamma   90.00
#
_symmetry.space_group_name_H-M   'P 1'
#
loop_
_entity.id
_entity.type
_entity.pdbx_description
1 polymer ?
#
loop_
_entity_poly.entity_id
_entity_poly.type
_entity_poly.pdbx_seq_one_letter_code
_entity_poly.pdbx_strand_id
1 'polypeptide(L)'
;DVALLEIDSDEYFENGAQLASRESVVNTRVFQKITAVGCPLGNDPVPSRGEVSDTNHYIDGNRYWMINAPTFIGNSGGGIFDSETLELVGIFSKIYNYGSTQQTIIPHMGLMTPLDRIYDWISRVDPTVFDRKPTTTAAEVDDLPSAEAASAAMLESETR
;
A
#
# COMPACT_ATOMS: atom_id res chain seq x y z
N ASP A 1 12.15 5.12 -6.61
CA ASP A 1 12.39 4.69 -5.22
C ASP A 1 11.48 3.51 -4.87
N VAL A 2 11.65 2.39 -5.63
CA VAL A 2 10.89 1.14 -5.48
C VAL A 2 11.84 -0.03 -5.73
N ALA A 3 11.69 -1.12 -4.98
CA ALA A 3 12.39 -2.37 -5.18
C ALA A 3 11.39 -3.52 -5.38
N LEU A 4 11.73 -4.45 -6.27
CA LEU A 4 11.05 -5.73 -6.41
C LEU A 4 11.92 -6.78 -5.70
N LEU A 5 11.33 -7.49 -4.75
CA LEU A 5 12.00 -8.56 -4.02
C LEU A 5 11.27 -9.87 -4.30
N GLU A 6 12.05 -10.92 -4.56
CA GLU A 6 11.55 -12.29 -4.62
C GLU A 6 11.79 -12.94 -3.26
N ILE A 7 10.76 -13.58 -2.71
CA ILE A 7 10.86 -14.31 -1.46
C ILE A 7 11.25 -15.76 -1.80
N ASP A 8 12.45 -16.15 -1.38
CA ASP A 8 12.93 -17.54 -1.50
C ASP A 8 12.43 -18.32 -0.27
N SER A 9 11.24 -18.90 -0.39
CA SER A 9 10.60 -19.66 0.69
C SER A 9 9.72 -20.75 0.09
N ASP A 10 9.73 -21.90 0.73
CA ASP A 10 8.78 -23.00 0.46
C ASP A 10 7.42 -22.74 1.12
N GLU A 11 7.29 -21.69 1.95
CA GLU A 11 6.04 -21.29 2.57
C GLU A 11 5.14 -20.58 1.56
N TYR A 12 3.88 -20.97 1.52
CA TYR A 12 2.85 -20.34 0.74
C TYR A 12 2.22 -19.18 1.52
N PHE A 13 2.19 -17.99 0.93
CA PHE A 13 1.51 -16.83 1.50
C PHE A 13 0.11 -16.71 0.92
N GLU A 14 -0.89 -17.12 1.68
CA GLU A 14 -2.30 -17.13 1.24
C GLU A 14 -2.84 -15.72 0.95
N ASN A 15 -2.34 -14.72 1.66
CA ASN A 15 -2.86 -13.37 1.62
C ASN A 15 -1.82 -12.40 1.06
N GLY A 16 -2.08 -11.91 -0.14
CA GLY A 16 -1.33 -10.83 -0.79
C GLY A 16 -2.24 -9.65 -1.09
N ALA A 17 -1.66 -8.45 -1.16
CA ALA A 17 -2.38 -7.28 -1.62
C ALA A 17 -2.76 -7.43 -3.10
N GLN A 18 -4.03 -7.23 -3.43
CA GLN A 18 -4.45 -7.13 -4.83
C GLN A 18 -3.93 -5.82 -5.41
N LEU A 19 -3.30 -5.91 -6.58
CA LEU A 19 -2.80 -4.73 -7.28
C LEU A 19 -3.92 -4.11 -8.13
N ALA A 20 -4.15 -2.82 -7.99
CA ALA A 20 -5.08 -2.10 -8.86
C ALA A 20 -4.65 -2.20 -10.33
N SER A 21 -5.58 -2.38 -11.24
CA SER A 21 -5.26 -2.43 -12.66
C SER A 21 -4.62 -1.12 -13.13
N ARG A 22 -3.83 -1.17 -14.21
CA ARG A 22 -3.26 0.06 -14.81
C ARG A 22 -4.34 1.06 -15.18
N GLU A 23 -5.46 0.61 -15.69
CA GLU A 23 -6.60 1.45 -16.05
C GLU A 23 -7.20 2.14 -14.82
N SER A 24 -7.40 1.41 -13.73
CA SER A 24 -7.89 1.94 -12.47
C SER A 24 -6.96 3.02 -11.93
N VAL A 25 -5.64 2.77 -11.90
CA VAL A 25 -4.65 3.74 -11.42
C VAL A 25 -4.63 5.02 -12.28
N VAL A 26 -4.66 4.89 -13.62
CA VAL A 26 -4.67 6.05 -14.53
C VAL A 26 -5.95 6.87 -14.38
N ASN A 27 -7.05 6.24 -14.05
CA ASN A 27 -8.34 6.88 -13.83
C ASN A 27 -8.52 7.50 -12.44
N THR A 28 -7.58 7.31 -11.52
CA THR A 28 -7.64 7.92 -10.18
C THR A 28 -7.71 9.44 -10.25
N ARG A 29 -8.52 10.02 -9.38
CA ARG A 29 -8.78 11.47 -9.33
C ARG A 29 -8.46 12.02 -7.94
N VAL A 30 -8.23 13.33 -7.89
CA VAL A 30 -8.23 14.08 -6.63
C VAL A 30 -9.54 13.86 -5.89
N PHE A 31 -9.48 13.77 -4.56
CA PHE A 31 -10.56 13.39 -3.63
C PHE A 31 -10.93 11.90 -3.63
N GLN A 32 -10.26 11.05 -4.41
CA GLN A 32 -10.43 9.60 -4.24
C GLN A 32 -9.94 9.17 -2.87
N LYS A 33 -10.78 8.42 -2.15
CA LYS A 33 -10.48 7.96 -0.80
C LYS A 33 -9.41 6.88 -0.81
N ILE A 34 -8.44 7.02 0.06
CA ILE A 34 -7.34 6.06 0.20
C ILE A 34 -7.11 5.68 1.67
N THR A 35 -6.53 4.52 1.85
CA THR A 35 -6.03 4.03 3.14
C THR A 35 -4.53 3.77 3.00
N ALA A 36 -3.73 4.49 3.76
CA ALA A 36 -2.30 4.24 3.88
C ALA A 36 -2.06 3.22 5.00
N VAL A 37 -1.25 2.20 4.76
CA VAL A 37 -0.87 1.19 5.75
C VAL A 37 0.65 1.13 5.82
N GLY A 38 1.21 1.35 6.99
CA GLY A 38 2.65 1.31 7.20
C GLY A 38 3.00 1.08 8.66
N CYS A 39 4.28 0.94 8.97
CA CYS A 39 4.80 0.64 10.30
C CYS A 39 5.49 1.88 10.89
N PRO A 40 4.75 2.89 11.37
CA PRO A 40 5.32 4.13 11.87
C PRO A 40 6.23 3.84 13.07
N LEU A 41 7.45 4.39 13.00
CA LEU A 41 8.46 4.27 14.07
C LEU A 41 8.81 2.81 14.43
N GLY A 42 8.60 1.86 13.52
CA GLY A 42 8.85 0.44 13.76
C GLY A 42 7.76 -0.29 14.57
N ASN A 43 6.61 0.34 14.73
CA ASN A 43 5.45 -0.32 15.35
C ASN A 43 4.75 -1.27 14.37
N ASP A 44 3.75 -1.97 14.87
CA ASP A 44 2.85 -2.79 14.05
C ASP A 44 2.17 -1.96 12.96
N PRO A 45 1.69 -2.58 11.87
CA PRO A 45 1.02 -1.88 10.79
C PRO A 45 -0.17 -1.05 11.27
N VAL A 46 -0.14 0.25 10.97
CA VAL A 46 -1.20 1.20 11.35
C VAL A 46 -1.87 1.73 10.09
N PRO A 47 -3.19 1.53 9.93
CA PRO A 47 -3.94 2.13 8.85
C PRO A 47 -4.28 3.59 9.16
N SER A 48 -4.15 4.46 8.17
CA SER A 48 -4.63 5.84 8.21
C SER A 48 -5.44 6.18 6.96
N ARG A 49 -6.52 6.91 7.09
CA ARG A 49 -7.42 7.27 5.98
C ARG A 49 -7.20 8.70 5.53
N GLY A 50 -7.34 8.90 4.24
CA GLY A 50 -7.28 10.21 3.61
C GLY A 50 -7.75 10.15 2.17
N GLU A 51 -7.29 11.10 1.38
CA GLU A 51 -7.66 11.27 -0.01
C GLU A 51 -6.44 11.62 -0.86
N VAL A 52 -6.54 11.37 -2.15
CA VAL A 52 -5.58 11.87 -3.13
C VAL A 52 -5.75 13.39 -3.25
N SER A 53 -4.68 14.14 -3.01
CA SER A 53 -4.66 15.61 -3.08
C SER A 53 -4.12 16.14 -4.40
N ASP A 54 -3.18 15.41 -5.03
CA ASP A 54 -2.59 15.75 -6.32
C ASP A 54 -2.09 14.49 -7.02
N THR A 55 -2.34 14.35 -8.30
CA THR A 55 -1.87 13.21 -9.11
C THR A 55 -0.66 13.54 -10.00
N ASN A 56 -0.20 14.81 -9.98
CA ASN A 56 0.86 15.30 -10.87
C ASN A 56 1.94 16.11 -10.13
N HIS A 57 2.27 15.73 -8.91
CA HIS A 57 3.33 16.37 -8.16
C HIS A 57 4.71 15.91 -8.64
N TYR A 58 5.60 16.85 -8.99
CA TYR A 58 6.93 16.54 -9.50
C TYR A 58 8.03 16.98 -8.54
N ILE A 59 8.96 16.07 -8.25
CA ILE A 59 10.21 16.34 -7.53
C ILE A 59 11.35 15.73 -8.33
N ASP A 60 12.34 16.55 -8.68
CA ASP A 60 13.53 16.15 -9.45
C ASP A 60 13.16 15.36 -10.73
N GLY A 61 12.12 15.82 -11.44
CA GLY A 61 11.62 15.20 -12.66
C GLY A 61 10.83 13.87 -12.45
N ASN A 62 10.65 13.43 -11.22
CA ASN A 62 9.86 12.26 -10.90
C ASN A 62 8.44 12.66 -10.47
N ARG A 63 7.44 11.99 -11.05
CA ARG A 63 6.05 12.19 -10.71
C ARG A 63 5.68 11.35 -9.48
N TYR A 64 5.03 12.00 -8.53
CA TYR A 64 4.41 11.40 -7.35
C TYR A 64 2.93 11.78 -7.31
N TRP A 65 2.16 11.02 -6.55
CA TRP A 65 0.89 11.53 -6.08
C TRP A 65 1.05 12.06 -4.66
N MET A 66 0.33 13.14 -4.37
CA MET A 66 0.23 13.66 -3.01
C MET A 66 -1.05 13.16 -2.36
N ILE A 67 -0.96 12.77 -1.10
CA ILE A 67 -2.08 12.30 -0.28
C ILE A 67 -2.13 13.08 1.03
N ASN A 68 -3.33 13.23 1.58
CA ASN A 68 -3.54 13.91 2.86
C ASN A 68 -3.74 12.94 4.04
N ALA A 69 -3.66 11.64 3.83
CA ALA A 69 -3.67 10.68 4.92
C ALA A 69 -2.54 10.98 5.90
N PRO A 70 -2.77 10.89 7.22
CA PRO A 70 -1.70 10.98 8.21
C PRO A 70 -0.60 9.97 7.91
N THR A 71 0.61 10.47 7.73
CA THR A 71 1.79 9.65 7.45
C THR A 71 2.94 10.08 8.36
N PHE A 72 3.74 9.12 8.79
CA PHE A 72 4.79 9.32 9.77
C PHE A 72 6.11 8.72 9.28
N ILE A 73 7.21 9.10 9.94
CA ILE A 73 8.51 8.45 9.74
C ILE A 73 8.35 6.95 10.03
N GLY A 74 8.85 6.12 9.11
CA GLY A 74 8.69 4.66 9.15
C GLY A 74 7.59 4.11 8.24
N ASN A 75 6.70 4.95 7.72
CA ASN A 75 5.67 4.51 6.75
C ASN A 75 6.23 4.29 5.33
N SER A 76 7.45 4.75 5.03
CA SER A 76 8.06 4.57 3.70
C SER A 76 8.16 3.10 3.32
N GLY A 77 7.70 2.75 2.12
CA GLY A 77 7.52 1.37 1.65
C GLY A 77 6.16 0.78 1.96
N GLY A 78 5.35 1.43 2.80
CA GLY A 78 3.98 1.00 3.10
C GLY A 78 3.04 1.14 1.91
N GLY A 79 1.98 0.34 1.90
CA GLY A 79 0.98 0.33 0.84
C GLY A 79 -0.02 1.48 0.94
N ILE A 80 -0.40 2.03 -0.21
CA ILE A 80 -1.53 2.93 -0.34
C ILE A 80 -2.62 2.21 -1.12
N PHE A 81 -3.77 2.04 -0.49
CA PHE A 81 -4.89 1.27 -1.00
C PHE A 81 -6.05 2.20 -1.34
N ASP A 82 -6.77 1.90 -2.40
CA ASP A 82 -8.09 2.45 -2.60
C ASP A 82 -9.00 2.01 -1.46
N SER A 83 -9.74 2.94 -0.84
CA SER A 83 -10.55 2.60 0.34
C SER A 83 -11.85 1.86 0.00
N GLU A 84 -12.26 1.83 -1.26
CA GLU A 84 -13.49 1.18 -1.71
C GLU A 84 -13.22 -0.22 -2.26
N THR A 85 -12.18 -0.37 -3.11
CA THR A 85 -11.83 -1.65 -3.73
C THR A 85 -10.83 -2.46 -2.92
N LEU A 86 -10.13 -1.84 -1.99
CA LEU A 86 -9.01 -2.38 -1.21
C LEU A 86 -7.81 -2.82 -2.06
N GLU A 87 -7.76 -2.38 -3.30
CA GLU A 87 -6.63 -2.64 -4.18
C GLU A 87 -5.46 -1.69 -3.88
N LEU A 88 -4.24 -2.19 -3.98
CA LEU A 88 -3.03 -1.38 -3.86
C LEU A 88 -2.93 -0.44 -5.07
N VAL A 89 -2.86 0.86 -4.84
CA VAL A 89 -2.73 1.90 -5.90
C VAL A 89 -1.34 2.52 -5.96
N GLY A 90 -0.51 2.29 -4.94
CA GLY A 90 0.86 2.79 -4.92
C GLY A 90 1.59 2.49 -3.61
N ILE A 91 2.84 2.95 -3.55
CA ILE A 91 3.75 2.75 -2.42
C ILE A 91 4.09 4.11 -1.82
N PHE A 92 3.94 4.25 -0.51
CA PHE A 92 4.33 5.46 0.20
C PHE A 92 5.85 5.67 0.12
N SER A 93 6.28 6.85 -0.29
CA SER A 93 7.69 7.13 -0.56
C SER A 93 8.28 8.19 0.37
N LYS A 94 7.63 9.34 0.49
CA LYS A 94 8.21 10.52 1.17
C LYS A 94 7.17 11.31 1.92
N ILE A 95 7.61 12.04 2.95
CA ILE A 95 6.86 13.13 3.57
C ILE A 95 7.35 14.45 2.94
N TYR A 96 6.42 15.33 2.63
CA TYR A 96 6.77 16.63 2.07
C TYR A 96 7.49 17.49 3.10
N ASN A 97 8.65 18.03 2.70
CA ASN A 97 9.44 18.92 3.52
C ASN A 97 9.51 20.31 2.87
N TYR A 98 9.43 21.33 3.69
CA TYR A 98 9.59 22.73 3.27
C TYR A 98 10.79 23.37 3.94
N GLY A 99 11.52 24.19 3.19
CA GLY A 99 12.67 24.95 3.70
C GLY A 99 14.00 24.40 3.20
N SER A 100 14.94 25.32 2.90
CA SER A 100 16.28 24.98 2.40
C SER A 100 17.32 24.78 3.49
N THR A 101 17.23 25.53 4.59
CA THR A 101 18.22 25.52 5.68
C THR A 101 17.72 24.76 6.90
N GLN A 102 16.45 24.86 7.19
CA GLN A 102 15.78 24.10 8.24
C GLN A 102 14.55 23.46 7.64
N GLN A 103 14.66 22.15 7.38
CA GLN A 103 13.55 21.40 6.80
C GLN A 103 12.46 21.20 7.83
N THR A 104 11.26 21.67 7.51
CA THR A 104 10.06 21.45 8.29
C THR A 104 9.19 20.40 7.60
N ILE A 105 8.87 19.32 8.31
CA ILE A 105 7.90 18.32 7.86
C ILE A 105 6.53 18.97 7.80
N ILE A 106 5.86 18.84 6.66
CA ILE A 106 4.48 19.29 6.51
C ILE A 106 3.57 18.07 6.73
N PRO A 107 2.85 18.02 7.86
CA PRO A 107 1.89 16.95 8.12
C PRO A 107 0.81 16.90 7.04
N HIS A 108 0.28 15.71 6.77
CA HIS A 108 -0.77 15.49 5.78
C HIS A 108 -0.39 15.88 4.33
N MET A 109 0.89 15.85 4.02
CA MET A 109 1.41 15.97 2.65
C MET A 109 2.35 14.81 2.37
N GLY A 110 1.79 13.61 2.33
CA GLY A 110 2.52 12.41 1.99
C GLY A 110 2.67 12.27 0.47
N LEU A 111 3.79 11.75 0.02
CA LEU A 111 4.07 11.49 -1.39
C LEU A 111 4.18 9.99 -1.63
N MET A 112 3.46 9.49 -2.61
CA MET A 112 3.47 8.09 -3.00
C MET A 112 3.94 7.93 -4.45
N THR A 113 4.59 6.80 -4.73
CA THR A 113 4.88 6.35 -6.08
C THR A 113 3.68 5.55 -6.58
N PRO A 114 2.94 6.04 -7.59
CA PRO A 114 1.75 5.34 -8.08
C PRO A 114 2.12 4.09 -8.88
N LEU A 115 1.23 3.09 -8.88
CA LEU A 115 1.48 1.79 -9.50
C LEU A 115 1.69 1.86 -11.02
N ASP A 116 1.12 2.81 -11.74
CA ASP A 116 1.33 2.94 -13.18
C ASP A 116 2.83 3.10 -13.51
N ARG A 117 3.57 3.86 -12.69
CA ARG A 117 5.02 4.00 -12.82
C ARG A 117 5.78 2.73 -12.43
N ILE A 118 5.28 2.04 -11.42
CA ILE A 118 5.86 0.77 -10.96
C ILE A 118 5.68 -0.28 -12.04
N TYR A 119 4.51 -0.37 -12.66
CA TYR A 119 4.26 -1.27 -13.78
C TYR A 119 5.19 -1.03 -14.96
N ASP A 120 5.43 0.24 -15.33
CA ASP A 120 6.36 0.58 -16.40
C ASP A 120 7.79 0.17 -16.08
N TRP A 121 8.17 0.23 -14.81
CA TRP A 121 9.49 -0.20 -14.37
C TRP A 121 9.59 -1.72 -14.30
N ILE A 122 8.64 -2.43 -13.69
CA ILE A 122 8.64 -3.89 -13.57
C ILE A 122 8.64 -4.53 -14.96
N SER A 123 7.82 -4.05 -15.89
CA SER A 123 7.76 -4.59 -17.27
C SER A 123 9.11 -4.51 -18.01
N ARG A 124 10.02 -3.64 -17.59
CA ARG A 124 11.38 -3.54 -18.14
C ARG A 124 12.39 -4.45 -17.44
N VAL A 125 12.21 -4.68 -16.14
CA VAL A 125 13.14 -5.46 -15.31
C VAL A 125 12.80 -6.95 -15.36
N ASP A 126 11.53 -7.27 -15.21
CA ASP A 126 11.00 -8.64 -15.27
C ASP A 126 9.61 -8.64 -15.93
N PRO A 127 9.55 -8.75 -17.26
CA PRO A 127 8.28 -8.76 -17.98
C PRO A 127 7.38 -9.96 -17.63
N THR A 128 7.92 -11.00 -17.01
CA THR A 128 7.18 -12.23 -16.69
C THR A 128 6.49 -12.19 -15.31
N VAL A 129 6.79 -11.19 -14.50
CA VAL A 129 6.29 -11.11 -13.11
C VAL A 129 4.76 -11.13 -13.03
N PHE A 130 4.08 -10.50 -13.99
CA PHE A 130 2.62 -10.45 -14.05
C PHE A 130 1.97 -11.67 -14.68
N ASP A 131 2.75 -12.49 -15.40
CA ASP A 131 2.29 -13.73 -16.04
C ASP A 131 2.42 -14.94 -15.10
N ARG A 132 3.14 -14.77 -14.00
CA ARG A 132 3.26 -15.80 -12.96
C ARG A 132 1.89 -16.00 -12.33
N LYS A 133 1.23 -17.11 -12.68
CA LYS A 133 -0.01 -17.49 -12.00
C LYS A 133 0.29 -17.68 -10.53
N PRO A 134 -0.55 -17.16 -9.62
CA PRO A 134 -0.46 -17.56 -8.24
C PRO A 134 -0.53 -19.08 -8.19
N THR A 135 0.39 -19.72 -7.49
CA THR A 135 0.39 -21.17 -7.27
C THR A 135 -0.72 -21.51 -6.27
N THR A 136 -1.96 -21.10 -6.58
CA THR A 136 -3.11 -21.36 -5.74
C THR A 136 -3.81 -22.58 -6.29
N THR A 137 -3.64 -23.72 -5.63
CA THR A 137 -4.69 -24.71 -5.62
C THR A 137 -5.84 -24.13 -4.81
N ALA A 138 -6.91 -23.75 -5.49
CA ALA A 138 -8.18 -23.39 -4.88
C ALA A 138 -8.79 -24.68 -4.26
N ALA A 139 -8.29 -25.06 -3.10
CA ALA A 139 -8.87 -26.09 -2.26
C ALA A 139 -8.86 -25.51 -0.84
N GLU A 140 -10.08 -25.46 -0.26
CA GLU A 140 -10.33 -25.17 1.15
C GLU A 140 -10.44 -23.69 1.56
N VAL A 141 -11.41 -22.97 0.96
CA VAL A 141 -11.91 -21.70 1.54
C VAL A 141 -13.16 -21.93 2.44
N ASP A 142 -13.61 -23.18 2.57
CA ASP A 142 -14.90 -23.47 3.24
C ASP A 142 -14.81 -23.70 4.77
N ASP A 143 -13.65 -23.57 5.40
CA ASP A 143 -13.47 -23.87 6.83
C ASP A 143 -12.89 -22.71 7.68
N LEU A 144 -13.04 -21.48 7.26
CA LEU A 144 -12.72 -20.34 8.13
C LEU A 144 -13.89 -20.04 9.07
N PRO A 145 -13.68 -20.04 10.40
CA PRO A 145 -14.72 -19.67 11.35
C PRO A 145 -15.19 -18.24 11.04
N SER A 146 -16.51 -18.04 11.04
CA SER A 146 -17.10 -16.74 10.83
C SER A 146 -16.52 -15.71 11.82
N ALA A 147 -16.47 -14.43 11.44
CA ALA A 147 -15.96 -13.35 12.30
C ALA A 147 -16.63 -13.32 13.69
N GLU A 148 -17.86 -13.84 13.81
CA GLU A 148 -18.56 -14.03 15.08
C GLU A 148 -17.95 -15.13 15.95
N ALA A 149 -17.50 -16.24 15.35
CA ALA A 149 -16.87 -17.33 16.08
C ALA A 149 -15.47 -16.95 16.58
N ALA A 150 -14.72 -16.17 15.80
CA ALA A 150 -13.42 -15.65 16.22
C ALA A 150 -13.54 -14.64 17.38
N SER A 151 -14.58 -13.81 17.37
CA SER A 151 -14.84 -12.85 18.46
C SER A 151 -15.26 -13.55 19.75
N ALA A 152 -16.04 -14.64 19.67
CA ALA A 152 -16.45 -15.41 20.84
C ALA A 152 -15.27 -16.13 21.50
N ALA A 153 -14.35 -16.68 20.71
CA ALA A 153 -13.15 -17.35 21.21
C ALA A 153 -12.16 -16.39 21.92
N MET A 154 -12.08 -15.13 21.48
CA MET A 154 -11.28 -14.11 22.17
C MET A 154 -11.86 -13.72 23.53
N LEU A 155 -13.18 -13.62 23.66
CA LEU A 155 -13.83 -13.28 24.92
C LEU A 155 -13.72 -14.38 25.99
N GLU A 156 -13.61 -15.66 25.60
CA GLU A 156 -13.41 -16.76 26.52
C GLU A 156 -11.96 -16.89 27.02
N SER A 157 -10.98 -16.33 26.30
CA SER A 157 -9.57 -16.36 26.71
C SER A 157 -9.22 -15.29 27.76
N GLU A 158 -9.99 -14.22 27.88
CA GLU A 158 -9.77 -13.13 28.86
C GLU A 158 -10.43 -13.39 30.24
N THR A 159 -11.18 -14.50 30.39
CA THR A 159 -11.88 -14.84 31.64
C THR A 159 -11.27 -16.04 32.39
N ARG A 160 -10.01 -16.39 32.09
CA ARG A 160 -9.28 -17.43 32.83
C ARG A 160 -8.04 -16.92 33.55
#